data_9c52e43d6a7902ef50a904e8cd7c09c4
#
_entry.id   9c52e43d6a7902ef50a904e8cd7c09c4
#
_cell.length_a   1.000
_cell.length_b   1.000
_cell.length_c   1.000
_cell.angle_alpha   90.00
_cell.angle_beta   90.00
_cell.angle_gamma   90.00
#
_symmetry.space_group_name_H-M   'P 1'
#
loop_
_entity.id
_entity.type
_entity.pdbx_description
1 polymer ?
#
loop_
_entity_poly.entity_id
_entity_poly.type
_entity_poly.pdbx_seq_one_letter_code
_entity_poly.pdbx_strand_id
1 'polypeptide(L)'
;MTHRQFSRRDFLNSMGTGAAAITLSAVANACAPRQDALLSPNGPAPDLELRIRSLPGEVQILDGPPTPVWRYEGELIRGNDDNLQVIPGSYLGPTIHARRGQRVRVHYVNELPQESIIHWHGMHVPENADGHPRLAVSEGGEYVYDFTIMDRAGTYWYHPHPHGNTGEQVLRGMAGLFIVHDDEEDALGLPKYEYDIPLVIQDRYFGKENQFKYYKKDVAVFGFMGDRYLVNGQPDYSLSVAARPYRLRLLNGSNARLYALRLSDEKPLSVIGTDGGPLDPP
;
A
#
# COMPACT_ATOMS: atom_id res chain seq x y z
N MET A 1 -49.10 14.61 44.01
CA MET A 1 -47.73 14.04 43.88
C MET A 1 -47.07 14.73 42.70
N THR A 2 -46.22 15.70 42.96
CA THR A 2 -45.59 16.57 41.94
C THR A 2 -44.26 15.94 41.54
N HIS A 3 -44.17 15.48 40.31
CA HIS A 3 -42.89 15.01 39.70
C HIS A 3 -41.93 16.18 39.49
N ARG A 4 -40.86 16.24 40.26
CA ARG A 4 -39.73 17.15 40.02
C ARG A 4 -38.93 16.64 38.84
N GLN A 5 -38.91 17.38 37.72
CA GLN A 5 -38.02 17.12 36.63
C GLN A 5 -36.61 17.60 37.00
N PHE A 6 -35.63 16.70 36.92
CA PHE A 6 -34.22 17.02 37.08
C PHE A 6 -33.71 17.75 35.82
N SER A 7 -33.17 18.95 35.98
CA SER A 7 -32.61 19.71 34.88
C SER A 7 -31.10 19.36 34.69
N ARG A 8 -30.58 19.57 33.44
CA ARG A 8 -29.15 19.42 33.14
C ARG A 8 -28.23 20.24 34.08
N ARG A 9 -28.75 21.33 34.63
CA ARG A 9 -28.04 22.22 35.56
C ARG A 9 -27.90 21.59 36.94
N ASP A 10 -28.89 20.82 37.38
CA ASP A 10 -28.85 20.11 38.67
C ASP A 10 -27.87 18.94 38.63
N PHE A 11 -27.69 18.31 37.46
CA PHE A 11 -26.70 17.26 37.24
C PHE A 11 -25.26 17.79 37.34
N LEU A 12 -24.98 18.96 36.76
CA LEU A 12 -23.66 19.58 36.78
C LEU A 12 -23.28 20.12 38.18
N ASN A 13 -24.25 20.58 38.97
CA ASN A 13 -23.98 21.06 40.32
C ASN A 13 -23.76 19.95 41.37
N SER A 14 -24.22 18.74 41.11
CA SER A 14 -23.99 17.61 42.02
C SER A 14 -22.60 16.97 41.88
N MET A 15 -21.80 17.35 40.88
CA MET A 15 -20.40 16.88 40.69
C MET A 15 -19.34 17.76 41.36
N GLY A 16 -19.74 18.82 42.09
CA GLY A 16 -18.85 19.89 42.54
C GLY A 16 -18.40 19.87 43.99
N THR A 17 -18.53 18.79 44.75
CA THR A 17 -17.96 18.75 46.13
C THR A 17 -17.43 17.37 46.48
N GLY A 18 -16.23 17.13 46.06
CA GLY A 18 -15.42 15.98 46.47
C GLY A 18 -13.97 16.27 46.22
N ALA A 19 -13.37 17.17 47.04
CA ALA A 19 -11.92 17.38 47.02
C ALA A 19 -11.23 16.18 47.61
N ALA A 20 -10.67 15.31 46.76
CA ALA A 20 -9.64 14.36 47.10
C ALA A 20 -8.40 14.69 46.30
N ALA A 21 -7.40 15.24 46.95
CA ALA A 21 -6.06 15.44 46.43
C ALA A 21 -5.48 14.05 46.13
N ILE A 22 -5.50 13.62 44.89
CA ILE A 22 -4.73 12.48 44.39
C ILE A 22 -3.61 13.09 43.57
N THR A 23 -2.39 12.87 44.04
CA THR A 23 -1.10 13.22 43.47
C THR A 23 -1.05 12.88 41.95
N LEU A 24 -0.99 13.92 41.10
CA LEU A 24 -0.72 13.84 39.66
C LEU A 24 0.77 13.52 39.45
N SER A 25 1.17 12.31 39.56
CA SER A 25 2.51 11.87 39.17
C SER A 25 2.51 10.37 38.91
N ALA A 26 1.85 9.89 37.85
CA ALA A 26 2.05 8.56 37.26
C ALA A 26 1.05 8.19 36.14
N VAL A 27 0.51 9.11 35.35
CA VAL A 27 -0.44 8.71 34.26
C VAL A 27 -0.06 9.28 32.89
N ALA A 28 1.18 9.76 32.71
CA ALA A 28 1.64 10.24 31.41
C ALA A 28 2.23 9.15 30.50
N ASN A 29 2.21 7.85 30.90
CA ASN A 29 2.80 6.76 30.09
C ASN A 29 1.83 5.62 29.76
N ALA A 30 0.52 5.81 29.85
CA ALA A 30 -0.44 4.71 29.72
C ALA A 30 -1.25 4.68 28.40
N CYS A 31 -0.92 5.49 27.38
CA CYS A 31 -1.67 5.53 26.12
C CYS A 31 -0.82 5.38 24.84
N ALA A 32 0.42 4.96 24.92
CA ALA A 32 1.09 4.40 23.75
C ALA A 32 0.78 2.89 23.76
N PRO A 33 0.14 2.33 22.71
CA PRO A 33 0.03 0.89 22.59
C PRO A 33 1.46 0.34 22.55
N ARG A 34 1.81 -0.50 23.52
CA ARG A 34 3.08 -1.23 23.48
C ARG A 34 3.04 -2.14 22.27
N GLN A 35 3.77 -1.78 21.22
CA GLN A 35 4.00 -2.63 20.05
C GLN A 35 4.57 -4.01 20.43
N ASP A 36 5.30 -4.08 21.54
CA ASP A 36 5.89 -5.32 22.06
C ASP A 36 4.88 -6.42 22.41
N ALA A 37 3.59 -6.10 22.58
CA ALA A 37 2.55 -7.08 22.89
C ALA A 37 1.97 -7.79 21.65
N LEU A 38 2.25 -7.31 20.45
CA LEU A 38 1.71 -7.87 19.18
C LEU A 38 2.63 -8.92 18.55
N LEU A 39 3.89 -8.95 18.95
CA LEU A 39 4.85 -9.96 18.50
C LEU A 39 5.01 -11.00 19.60
N SER A 40 4.27 -12.10 19.52
CA SER A 40 4.62 -13.27 20.29
C SER A 40 5.92 -13.84 19.71
N PRO A 41 7.07 -13.75 20.41
CA PRO A 41 8.31 -14.39 19.95
C PRO A 41 8.17 -15.92 19.82
N ASN A 42 7.07 -16.48 20.36
CA ASN A 42 6.75 -17.89 20.37
C ASN A 42 5.66 -18.30 19.35
N GLY A 43 5.23 -17.41 18.46
CA GLY A 43 4.33 -17.78 17.35
C GLY A 43 5.06 -18.67 16.32
N PRO A 44 4.32 -19.48 15.52
CA PRO A 44 4.93 -20.25 14.46
C PRO A 44 5.69 -19.32 13.49
N ALA A 45 6.82 -19.82 12.97
CA ALA A 45 7.60 -19.07 12.00
C ALA A 45 6.74 -18.75 10.76
N PRO A 46 6.85 -17.55 10.16
CA PRO A 46 6.14 -17.23 8.94
C PRO A 46 6.68 -18.06 7.75
N ASP A 47 5.83 -18.28 6.75
CA ASP A 47 6.24 -18.91 5.49
C ASP A 47 7.03 -17.92 4.63
N LEU A 48 6.61 -16.66 4.65
CA LEU A 48 7.25 -15.54 3.97
C LEU A 48 7.57 -14.43 4.99
N GLU A 49 8.83 -14.01 5.04
CA GLU A 49 9.29 -12.91 5.90
C GLU A 49 10.11 -11.90 5.10
N LEU A 50 9.69 -10.64 5.18
CA LEU A 50 10.24 -9.54 4.42
C LEU A 50 10.65 -8.40 5.35
N ARG A 51 11.64 -7.62 4.92
CA ARG A 51 11.83 -6.24 5.40
C ARG A 51 11.46 -5.28 4.27
N ILE A 52 10.62 -4.29 4.55
CA ILE A 52 10.29 -3.21 3.61
C ILE A 52 10.68 -1.89 4.27
N ARG A 53 11.48 -1.10 3.56
CA ARG A 53 11.90 0.25 3.97
C ARG A 53 11.24 1.27 3.05
N SER A 54 10.68 2.33 3.61
CA SER A 54 10.28 3.52 2.84
C SER A 54 11.36 4.60 3.00
N LEU A 55 11.90 5.10 1.89
CA LEU A 55 13.01 6.04 1.91
C LEU A 55 13.01 7.00 0.71
N PRO A 56 13.64 8.19 0.86
CA PRO A 56 13.93 9.06 -0.28
C PRO A 56 14.91 8.40 -1.24
N GLY A 57 14.79 8.73 -2.52
CA GLY A 57 15.71 8.26 -3.57
C GLY A 57 15.61 9.13 -4.81
N GLU A 58 16.35 8.75 -5.83
CA GLU A 58 16.34 9.41 -7.13
C GLU A 58 16.30 8.36 -8.24
N VAL A 59 15.55 8.64 -9.31
CA VAL A 59 15.44 7.76 -10.48
C VAL A 59 15.45 8.59 -11.75
N GLN A 60 16.19 8.13 -12.77
CA GLN A 60 16.19 8.73 -14.08
C GLN A 60 14.90 8.37 -14.84
N ILE A 61 13.96 9.30 -14.94
CA ILE A 61 12.67 9.11 -15.64
C ILE A 61 12.65 9.86 -16.96
N LEU A 62 13.08 11.10 -16.98
CA LEU A 62 13.15 11.96 -18.15
C LEU A 62 14.61 12.37 -18.41
N ASP A 63 14.90 12.89 -19.59
CA ASP A 63 16.20 13.52 -19.87
C ASP A 63 16.46 14.69 -18.92
N GLY A 64 17.71 14.87 -18.51
CA GLY A 64 18.13 15.91 -17.57
C GLY A 64 18.38 15.37 -16.15
N PRO A 65 18.11 16.17 -15.11
CA PRO A 65 18.33 15.73 -13.72
C PRO A 65 17.47 14.53 -13.33
N PRO A 66 17.96 13.61 -12.45
CA PRO A 66 17.14 12.55 -11.92
C PRO A 66 15.95 13.11 -11.13
N THR A 67 14.85 12.36 -11.12
CA THR A 67 13.63 12.72 -10.40
C THR A 67 13.75 12.28 -8.94
N PRO A 68 13.62 13.19 -7.96
CA PRO A 68 13.49 12.82 -6.56
C PRO A 68 12.18 12.04 -6.33
N VAL A 69 12.28 10.89 -5.72
CA VAL A 69 11.15 10.00 -5.43
C VAL A 69 11.17 9.57 -3.97
N TRP A 70 10.04 9.06 -3.49
CA TRP A 70 9.98 8.21 -2.31
C TRP A 70 9.62 6.81 -2.78
N ARG A 71 10.31 5.81 -2.26
CA ARG A 71 10.13 4.45 -2.74
C ARG A 71 10.15 3.44 -1.61
N TYR A 72 9.66 2.25 -1.91
CA TYR A 72 9.84 1.08 -1.08
C TYR A 72 11.04 0.28 -1.58
N GLU A 73 11.91 -0.10 -0.66
CA GLU A 73 12.92 -1.12 -0.88
C GLU A 73 12.57 -2.36 -0.08
N GLY A 74 12.72 -3.54 -0.67
CA GLY A 74 12.41 -4.82 -0.05
C GLY A 74 13.62 -5.72 0.06
N GLU A 75 13.70 -6.46 1.17
CA GLU A 75 14.67 -7.52 1.44
C GLU A 75 13.91 -8.79 1.81
N LEU A 76 14.26 -9.91 1.18
CA LEU A 76 13.72 -11.22 1.52
C LEU A 76 14.50 -11.82 2.69
N ILE A 77 13.84 -12.04 3.82
CA ILE A 77 14.43 -12.67 5.02
C ILE A 77 14.17 -14.18 4.99
N ARG A 78 12.95 -14.57 4.60
CA ARG A 78 12.53 -15.97 4.46
C ARG A 78 11.55 -16.12 3.31
N GLY A 79 11.72 -17.17 2.52
CA GLY A 79 10.92 -17.49 1.33
C GLY A 79 11.82 -17.98 0.20
N ASN A 80 11.34 -17.83 -1.02
CA ASN A 80 12.07 -18.12 -2.25
C ASN A 80 12.32 -16.82 -3.01
N ASP A 81 13.34 -16.77 -3.84
CA ASP A 81 13.71 -15.58 -4.62
C ASP A 81 12.55 -15.03 -5.47
N ASP A 82 11.65 -15.91 -5.92
CA ASP A 82 10.45 -15.52 -6.67
C ASP A 82 9.41 -14.77 -5.82
N ASN A 83 9.52 -14.78 -4.49
CA ASN A 83 8.58 -14.08 -3.62
C ASN A 83 8.75 -12.56 -3.61
N LEU A 84 9.89 -12.05 -4.09
CA LEU A 84 10.16 -10.60 -4.09
C LEU A 84 10.87 -10.20 -5.38
N GLN A 85 10.15 -9.52 -6.28
CA GLN A 85 10.65 -9.17 -7.60
C GLN A 85 10.69 -7.66 -7.80
N VAL A 86 11.85 -7.13 -8.16
CA VAL A 86 12.04 -5.71 -8.47
C VAL A 86 11.72 -5.48 -9.95
N ILE A 87 10.98 -4.40 -10.24
CA ILE A 87 10.76 -3.94 -11.63
C ILE A 87 12.00 -3.13 -12.05
N PRO A 88 12.81 -3.59 -12.99
CA PRO A 88 14.05 -2.92 -13.38
C PRO A 88 13.81 -1.49 -13.86
N GLY A 89 14.62 -0.54 -13.39
CA GLY A 89 14.54 0.88 -13.78
C GLY A 89 13.33 1.63 -13.25
N SER A 90 12.54 1.01 -12.36
CA SER A 90 11.35 1.62 -11.73
C SER A 90 11.68 2.19 -10.35
N TYR A 91 10.91 3.20 -9.93
CA TYR A 91 10.88 3.67 -8.55
C TYR A 91 9.85 2.93 -7.69
N LEU A 92 9.01 2.10 -8.30
CA LEU A 92 7.99 1.33 -7.60
C LEU A 92 8.62 0.33 -6.65
N GLY A 93 7.91 0.03 -5.58
CA GLY A 93 8.27 -1.03 -4.66
C GLY A 93 8.29 -2.40 -5.34
N PRO A 94 9.02 -3.37 -4.78
CA PRO A 94 9.07 -4.71 -5.34
C PRO A 94 7.69 -5.37 -5.38
N THR A 95 7.46 -6.20 -6.39
CA THR A 95 6.29 -7.06 -6.43
C THR A 95 6.46 -8.20 -5.44
N ILE A 96 5.51 -8.34 -4.53
CA ILE A 96 5.47 -9.43 -3.56
C ILE A 96 4.60 -10.55 -4.14
N HIS A 97 5.10 -11.78 -4.16
CA HIS A 97 4.36 -12.96 -4.55
C HIS A 97 4.20 -13.89 -3.36
N ALA A 98 2.96 -14.28 -3.07
CA ALA A 98 2.67 -15.21 -2.00
C ALA A 98 1.47 -16.11 -2.37
N ARG A 99 1.24 -17.19 -1.62
CA ARG A 99 0.12 -18.10 -1.85
C ARG A 99 -0.91 -17.98 -0.74
N ARG A 100 -2.16 -18.19 -1.10
CA ARG A 100 -3.26 -18.34 -0.14
C ARG A 100 -2.89 -19.38 0.92
N GLY A 101 -3.16 -19.07 2.18
CA GLY A 101 -2.83 -19.89 3.33
C GLY A 101 -1.44 -19.64 3.93
N GLN A 102 -0.52 -18.98 3.22
CA GLN A 102 0.78 -18.63 3.78
C GLN A 102 0.65 -17.56 4.85
N ARG A 103 1.45 -17.71 5.93
CA ARG A 103 1.66 -16.67 6.92
C ARG A 103 2.79 -15.75 6.47
N VAL A 104 2.48 -14.46 6.41
CA VAL A 104 3.40 -13.41 5.98
C VAL A 104 3.75 -12.53 7.18
N ARG A 105 5.04 -12.25 7.34
CA ARG A 105 5.55 -11.23 8.27
C ARG A 105 6.33 -10.19 7.50
N VAL A 106 6.02 -8.91 7.77
CA VAL A 106 6.73 -7.78 7.16
C VAL A 106 7.23 -6.85 8.24
N HIS A 107 8.55 -6.67 8.29
CA HIS A 107 9.21 -5.66 9.11
C HIS A 107 9.29 -4.37 8.31
N TYR A 108 8.43 -3.42 8.62
CA TYR A 108 8.41 -2.11 7.97
C TYR A 108 9.27 -1.13 8.74
N VAL A 109 10.12 -0.39 8.01
CA VAL A 109 10.96 0.69 8.56
C VAL A 109 10.66 1.97 7.79
N ASN A 110 10.31 3.04 8.48
CA ASN A 110 10.07 4.34 7.87
C ASN A 110 11.32 5.23 7.96
N GLU A 111 11.96 5.51 6.85
CA GLU A 111 13.10 6.43 6.73
C GLU A 111 12.72 7.73 5.99
N LEU A 112 11.42 8.00 5.85
CA LEU A 112 10.92 9.24 5.28
C LEU A 112 10.86 10.34 6.35
N PRO A 113 11.02 11.63 5.96
CA PRO A 113 10.86 12.76 6.87
C PRO A 113 9.41 13.04 7.29
N GLN A 114 8.49 12.13 6.99
CA GLN A 114 7.07 12.15 7.33
C GLN A 114 6.67 10.80 7.92
N GLU A 115 5.67 10.79 8.79
CA GLU A 115 5.07 9.53 9.23
C GLU A 115 4.48 8.75 8.06
N SER A 116 4.58 7.44 8.12
CA SER A 116 4.05 6.54 7.11
C SER A 116 3.68 5.18 7.71
N ILE A 117 2.85 4.45 7.00
CA ILE A 117 2.42 3.09 7.31
C ILE A 117 1.99 2.41 6.00
N ILE A 118 2.15 1.12 5.85
CA ILE A 118 1.73 0.38 4.65
C ILE A 118 0.32 -0.16 4.84
N HIS A 119 -0.56 0.08 3.86
CA HIS A 119 -1.85 -0.58 3.71
C HIS A 119 -1.78 -1.62 2.58
N TRP A 120 -2.37 -2.79 2.82
CA TRP A 120 -2.48 -3.91 1.88
C TRP A 120 -3.82 -3.82 1.17
N HIS A 121 -3.86 -3.05 0.09
CA HIS A 121 -5.09 -2.69 -0.60
C HIS A 121 -5.81 -3.90 -1.20
N GLY A 122 -7.06 -4.09 -0.78
CA GLY A 122 -7.94 -5.16 -1.26
C GLY A 122 -7.80 -6.48 -0.50
N MET A 123 -6.85 -6.62 0.42
CA MET A 123 -6.63 -7.83 1.19
C MET A 123 -7.45 -7.86 2.49
N HIS A 124 -7.91 -9.04 2.89
CA HIS A 124 -8.58 -9.28 4.17
C HIS A 124 -7.53 -9.64 5.22
N VAL A 125 -7.08 -8.66 5.96
CA VAL A 125 -6.09 -8.80 7.02
C VAL A 125 -6.66 -8.34 8.37
N PRO A 126 -6.12 -8.80 9.52
CA PRO A 126 -6.50 -8.28 10.83
C PRO A 126 -6.30 -6.77 10.92
N GLU A 127 -7.13 -6.08 11.69
CA GLU A 127 -7.12 -4.63 11.84
C GLU A 127 -5.74 -4.06 12.24
N ASN A 128 -5.00 -4.76 13.06
CA ASN A 128 -3.63 -4.38 13.43
C ASN A 128 -2.59 -4.66 12.34
N ALA A 129 -2.95 -5.35 11.27
CA ALA A 129 -2.09 -5.58 10.11
C ALA A 129 -2.56 -4.81 8.85
N ASP A 130 -3.65 -4.05 8.93
CA ASP A 130 -4.26 -3.37 7.79
C ASP A 130 -3.59 -2.02 7.42
N GLY A 131 -2.69 -1.53 8.26
CA GLY A 131 -2.03 -0.24 8.01
C GLY A 131 -2.92 0.96 8.32
N HIS A 132 -3.73 0.87 9.37
CA HIS A 132 -4.58 1.98 9.80
C HIS A 132 -3.73 3.22 10.13
N PRO A 133 -4.13 4.47 9.75
CA PRO A 133 -3.35 5.71 9.96
C PRO A 133 -2.89 5.95 11.41
N ARG A 134 -3.67 5.49 12.40
CA ARG A 134 -3.29 5.59 13.83
C ARG A 134 -2.04 4.80 14.21
N LEU A 135 -1.60 3.86 13.34
CA LEU A 135 -0.42 3.02 13.52
C LEU A 135 0.77 3.54 12.71
N ALA A 136 0.63 4.71 12.07
CA ALA A 136 1.72 5.33 11.33
C ALA A 136 2.92 5.59 12.24
N VAL A 137 4.11 5.31 11.72
CA VAL A 137 5.37 5.48 12.42
C VAL A 137 6.16 6.65 11.84
N SER A 138 6.80 7.40 12.74
CA SER A 138 7.65 8.54 12.37
C SER A 138 8.96 8.08 11.72
N GLU A 139 9.79 9.02 11.26
CA GLU A 139 11.13 8.75 10.74
C GLU A 139 11.97 7.93 11.74
N GLY A 140 12.58 6.86 11.25
CA GLY A 140 13.32 5.88 12.05
C GLY A 140 12.43 4.89 12.83
N GLY A 141 11.10 5.03 12.75
CA GLY A 141 10.15 4.12 13.39
C GLY A 141 9.96 2.82 12.62
N GLU A 142 9.57 1.78 13.36
CA GLU A 142 9.35 0.44 12.83
C GLU A 142 7.93 -0.03 13.13
N TYR A 143 7.36 -0.86 12.24
CA TYR A 143 6.11 -1.57 12.43
C TYR A 143 6.20 -3.00 11.90
N VAL A 144 5.62 -3.96 12.61
CA VAL A 144 5.62 -5.36 12.14
C VAL A 144 4.20 -5.80 11.83
N TYR A 145 4.01 -6.22 10.60
CA TYR A 145 2.80 -6.89 10.13
C TYR A 145 2.98 -8.40 10.26
N ASP A 146 1.93 -9.09 10.70
CA ASP A 146 1.92 -10.55 10.79
C ASP A 146 0.49 -11.02 10.51
N PHE A 147 0.27 -11.68 9.38
CA PHE A 147 -1.05 -12.13 8.95
C PHE A 147 -0.97 -13.37 8.06
N THR A 148 -2.08 -14.09 7.98
CA THR A 148 -2.24 -15.21 7.04
C THR A 148 -3.06 -14.73 5.84
N ILE A 149 -2.62 -15.06 4.63
CA ILE A 149 -3.33 -14.71 3.40
C ILE A 149 -4.59 -15.56 3.30
N MET A 150 -5.75 -14.91 3.40
CA MET A 150 -7.06 -15.55 3.28
C MET A 150 -7.69 -15.35 1.91
N ASP A 151 -7.17 -14.42 1.14
CA ASP A 151 -7.70 -14.00 -0.13
C ASP A 151 -7.45 -15.02 -1.24
N ARG A 152 -8.34 -15.04 -2.25
CA ARG A 152 -8.16 -15.78 -3.49
C ARG A 152 -7.00 -15.23 -4.30
N ALA A 153 -6.49 -16.01 -5.24
CA ALA A 153 -5.52 -15.55 -6.21
C ALA A 153 -6.02 -14.26 -6.89
N GLY A 154 -5.13 -13.27 -6.98
CA GLY A 154 -5.50 -11.96 -7.52
C GLY A 154 -4.31 -11.00 -7.57
N THR A 155 -4.58 -9.83 -8.12
CA THR A 155 -3.63 -8.74 -8.18
C THR A 155 -4.04 -7.69 -7.17
N TYR A 156 -3.39 -7.71 -6.04
CA TYR A 156 -3.50 -6.73 -4.97
C TYR A 156 -2.32 -5.77 -5.05
N TRP A 157 -2.29 -4.76 -4.21
CA TRP A 157 -1.18 -3.82 -4.15
C TRP A 157 -0.99 -3.26 -2.75
N TYR A 158 0.12 -2.61 -2.50
CA TYR A 158 0.38 -1.96 -1.23
C TYR A 158 0.83 -0.52 -1.46
N HIS A 159 0.44 0.34 -0.55
CA HIS A 159 0.70 1.77 -0.64
C HIS A 159 0.70 2.43 0.75
N PRO A 160 1.21 3.67 0.89
CA PRO A 160 1.18 4.36 2.17
C PRO A 160 -0.24 4.76 2.57
N HIS A 161 -0.51 4.79 3.88
CA HIS A 161 -1.81 5.19 4.41
C HIS A 161 -1.76 6.13 5.63
N PRO A 162 -0.80 7.09 5.75
CA PRO A 162 -0.82 8.08 6.82
C PRO A 162 -1.97 9.08 6.64
N HIS A 163 -2.50 9.60 7.75
CA HIS A 163 -3.59 10.58 7.68
C HIS A 163 -3.16 11.87 6.98
N GLY A 164 -3.92 12.28 5.97
CA GLY A 164 -3.71 13.54 5.22
C GLY A 164 -2.52 13.56 4.24
N ASN A 165 -1.66 12.53 4.22
CA ASN A 165 -0.47 12.48 3.37
C ASN A 165 -0.46 11.31 2.37
N THR A 166 -1.44 10.42 2.39
CA THR A 166 -1.54 9.25 1.51
C THR A 166 -1.36 9.62 0.04
N GLY A 167 -2.12 10.59 -0.46
CA GLY A 167 -2.08 10.97 -1.88
C GLY A 167 -0.74 11.56 -2.30
N GLU A 168 -0.08 12.35 -1.46
CA GLU A 168 1.25 12.89 -1.74
C GLU A 168 2.31 11.78 -1.75
N GLN A 169 2.28 10.86 -0.80
CA GLN A 169 3.24 9.76 -0.73
C GLN A 169 3.09 8.80 -1.92
N VAL A 170 1.86 8.47 -2.33
CA VAL A 170 1.61 7.67 -3.55
C VAL A 170 2.13 8.41 -4.79
N LEU A 171 1.87 9.70 -4.92
CA LEU A 171 2.36 10.50 -6.04
C LEU A 171 3.89 10.49 -6.10
N ARG A 172 4.58 10.58 -4.96
CA ARG A 172 6.05 10.56 -4.88
C ARG A 172 6.68 9.22 -5.27
N GLY A 173 5.88 8.15 -5.44
CA GLY A 173 6.34 6.87 -5.98
C GLY A 173 6.05 5.64 -5.10
N MET A 174 5.43 5.84 -3.95
CA MET A 174 5.22 4.76 -2.99
C MET A 174 4.02 3.89 -3.38
N ALA A 175 4.26 2.86 -4.14
CA ALA A 175 3.32 1.80 -4.49
C ALA A 175 4.08 0.54 -4.88
N GLY A 176 3.52 -0.64 -4.62
CA GLY A 176 4.03 -1.92 -5.07
C GLY A 176 2.91 -2.94 -5.24
N LEU A 177 3.10 -3.93 -6.07
CA LEU A 177 2.13 -5.01 -6.28
C LEU A 177 2.27 -6.10 -5.23
N PHE A 178 1.13 -6.67 -4.82
CA PHE A 178 1.06 -7.88 -4.03
C PHE A 178 0.23 -8.90 -4.81
N ILE A 179 0.86 -9.95 -5.30
CA ILE A 179 0.21 -10.97 -6.13
C ILE A 179 -0.01 -12.21 -5.28
N VAL A 180 -1.27 -12.59 -5.13
CA VAL A 180 -1.66 -13.83 -4.45
C VAL A 180 -1.90 -14.90 -5.49
N HIS A 181 -1.38 -16.09 -5.23
CA HIS A 181 -1.57 -17.31 -6.01
C HIS A 181 -2.35 -18.35 -5.21
N ASP A 182 -3.07 -19.23 -5.88
CA ASP A 182 -3.75 -20.38 -5.30
C ASP A 182 -3.90 -21.54 -6.31
N ASP A 183 -4.46 -22.64 -5.85
CA ASP A 183 -4.63 -23.82 -6.68
C ASP A 183 -5.76 -23.64 -7.74
N GLU A 184 -6.72 -22.74 -7.48
CA GLU A 184 -7.76 -22.40 -8.46
C GLU A 184 -7.14 -21.66 -9.65
N GLU A 185 -6.29 -20.66 -9.40
CA GLU A 185 -5.54 -19.97 -10.46
C GLU A 185 -4.62 -20.92 -11.23
N ASP A 186 -3.96 -21.84 -10.52
CA ASP A 186 -3.08 -22.82 -11.16
C ASP A 186 -3.81 -23.73 -12.14
N ALA A 187 -5.06 -24.09 -11.83
CA ALA A 187 -5.91 -24.94 -12.67
C ALA A 187 -6.41 -24.24 -13.95
N LEU A 188 -6.41 -22.91 -14.00
CA LEU A 188 -6.85 -22.13 -15.18
C LEU A 188 -5.88 -22.21 -16.36
N GLY A 189 -4.64 -22.68 -16.16
CA GLY A 189 -3.63 -22.79 -17.22
C GLY A 189 -3.22 -21.45 -17.84
N LEU A 190 -3.36 -20.35 -17.11
CA LEU A 190 -3.00 -19.00 -17.56
C LEU A 190 -1.50 -18.87 -17.75
N PRO A 191 -1.05 -17.93 -18.60
CA PRO A 191 0.36 -17.61 -18.74
C PRO A 191 1.01 -17.29 -17.38
N LYS A 192 2.23 -17.81 -17.15
CA LYS A 192 3.00 -17.67 -15.91
C LYS A 192 4.42 -17.19 -16.20
N TYR A 193 5.16 -16.84 -15.16
CA TYR A 193 6.55 -16.39 -15.19
C TYR A 193 6.73 -15.17 -16.11
N GLU A 194 7.64 -15.23 -17.08
CA GLU A 194 7.91 -14.17 -18.04
C GLU A 194 6.72 -13.79 -18.94
N TYR A 195 5.63 -14.56 -18.90
CA TYR A 195 4.39 -14.29 -19.65
C TYR A 195 3.26 -13.72 -18.78
N ASP A 196 3.52 -13.47 -17.49
CA ASP A 196 2.63 -12.82 -16.52
C ASP A 196 3.22 -11.46 -16.14
N ILE A 197 2.78 -10.41 -16.81
CA ILE A 197 3.42 -9.10 -16.84
C ILE A 197 2.68 -8.12 -15.93
N PRO A 198 3.30 -7.64 -14.84
CA PRO A 198 2.75 -6.55 -14.03
C PRO A 198 2.92 -5.21 -14.75
N LEU A 199 1.84 -4.44 -14.84
CA LEU A 199 1.80 -3.11 -15.44
C LEU A 199 1.10 -2.13 -14.51
N VAL A 200 1.88 -1.29 -13.85
CA VAL A 200 1.37 -0.21 -12.99
C VAL A 200 1.29 1.07 -13.81
N ILE A 201 0.06 1.55 -14.05
CA ILE A 201 -0.20 2.76 -14.83
C ILE A 201 -0.40 3.91 -13.85
N GLN A 202 0.36 4.98 -14.04
CA GLN A 202 0.31 6.17 -13.19
C GLN A 202 0.35 7.42 -14.05
N ASP A 203 -0.19 8.54 -13.55
CA ASP A 203 0.02 9.84 -14.13
C ASP A 203 0.80 10.76 -13.18
N ARG A 204 1.68 11.57 -13.75
CA ARG A 204 2.54 12.49 -13.00
C ARG A 204 2.57 13.85 -13.68
N TYR A 205 2.82 14.89 -12.89
CA TYR A 205 3.17 16.20 -13.36
C TYR A 205 4.62 16.52 -12.98
N PHE A 206 5.44 16.79 -13.99
CA PHE A 206 6.84 17.14 -13.79
C PHE A 206 7.00 18.66 -13.79
N GLY A 207 7.56 19.18 -12.72
CA GLY A 207 7.97 20.58 -12.63
C GLY A 207 9.40 20.81 -13.15
N LYS A 208 9.99 21.91 -12.73
CA LYS A 208 11.39 22.20 -13.03
C LYS A 208 12.28 21.09 -12.45
N GLU A 209 13.40 20.82 -13.13
CA GLU A 209 14.38 19.82 -12.70
C GLU A 209 13.77 18.41 -12.47
N ASN A 210 12.79 18.05 -13.32
CA ASN A 210 12.12 16.75 -13.29
C ASN A 210 11.45 16.36 -11.95
N GLN A 211 11.18 17.31 -11.07
CA GLN A 211 10.53 17.04 -9.79
C GLN A 211 9.05 16.73 -9.96
N PHE A 212 8.53 15.72 -9.29
CA PHE A 212 7.09 15.52 -9.15
C PHE A 212 6.43 16.69 -8.43
N LYS A 213 5.33 17.19 -8.95
CA LYS A 213 4.54 18.28 -8.36
C LYS A 213 3.18 17.79 -7.92
N TYR A 214 2.84 18.10 -6.68
CA TYR A 214 1.54 17.80 -6.07
C TYR A 214 0.83 19.11 -5.74
N TYR A 215 -0.17 19.49 -6.53
CA TYR A 215 -0.89 20.75 -6.36
C TYR A 215 -2.09 20.56 -5.41
N LYS A 216 -1.90 20.79 -4.12
CA LYS A 216 -2.93 20.56 -3.09
C LYS A 216 -4.26 21.29 -3.33
N LYS A 217 -4.26 22.45 -4.01
CA LYS A 217 -5.48 23.20 -4.32
C LYS A 217 -6.40 22.43 -5.28
N ASP A 218 -5.82 21.82 -6.31
CA ASP A 218 -6.57 21.10 -7.33
C ASP A 218 -7.07 19.77 -6.79
N VAL A 219 -6.28 19.14 -5.91
CA VAL A 219 -6.59 17.87 -5.25
C VAL A 219 -7.85 17.97 -4.37
N ALA A 220 -8.10 19.11 -3.75
CA ALA A 220 -9.25 19.28 -2.86
C ALA A 220 -10.62 19.21 -3.58
N VAL A 221 -10.65 19.38 -4.90
CA VAL A 221 -11.89 19.44 -5.70
C VAL A 221 -12.05 18.25 -6.63
N PHE A 222 -10.98 17.90 -7.36
CA PHE A 222 -11.04 16.92 -8.46
C PHE A 222 -10.12 15.70 -8.25
N GLY A 223 -9.33 15.68 -7.18
CA GLY A 223 -8.22 14.77 -7.03
C GLY A 223 -7.02 15.21 -7.91
N PHE A 224 -5.87 14.56 -7.71
CA PHE A 224 -4.68 14.86 -8.51
C PHE A 224 -4.75 14.14 -9.86
N MET A 225 -4.52 14.89 -10.93
CA MET A 225 -4.32 14.37 -12.29
C MET A 225 -3.08 15.00 -12.91
N GLY A 226 -2.12 14.18 -13.31
CA GLY A 226 -0.91 14.59 -14.01
C GLY A 226 -1.14 14.75 -15.52
N ASP A 227 -0.15 15.26 -16.21
CA ASP A 227 -0.17 15.47 -17.68
C ASP A 227 0.68 14.45 -18.44
N ARG A 228 1.47 13.64 -17.71
CA ARG A 228 2.31 12.59 -18.31
C ARG A 228 1.98 11.22 -17.70
N TYR A 229 1.76 10.26 -18.59
CA TYR A 229 1.52 8.86 -18.21
C TYR A 229 2.84 8.13 -18.06
N LEU A 230 2.91 7.28 -17.05
CA LEU A 230 4.02 6.36 -16.82
C LEU A 230 3.46 4.95 -16.70
N VAL A 231 4.16 4.00 -17.26
CA VAL A 231 3.93 2.56 -17.03
C VAL A 231 5.17 2.00 -16.35
N ASN A 232 4.99 1.34 -15.20
CA ASN A 232 6.10 0.84 -14.38
C ASN A 232 7.17 1.90 -14.07
N GLY A 233 6.73 3.15 -13.86
CA GLY A 233 7.60 4.28 -13.56
C GLY A 233 8.31 4.91 -14.76
N GLN A 234 8.05 4.46 -15.99
CA GLN A 234 8.71 4.94 -17.21
C GLN A 234 7.71 5.56 -18.19
N PRO A 235 8.02 6.72 -18.80
CA PRO A 235 7.34 7.19 -19.99
C PRO A 235 7.69 6.26 -21.15
N ASP A 236 6.83 6.19 -22.15
CA ASP A 236 7.08 5.43 -23.39
C ASP A 236 7.53 3.98 -23.14
N TYR A 237 6.98 3.36 -22.09
CA TYR A 237 7.29 1.98 -21.72
C TYR A 237 7.04 1.04 -22.89
N SER A 238 8.01 0.20 -23.19
CA SER A 238 7.92 -0.81 -24.23
C SER A 238 8.44 -2.16 -23.73
N LEU A 239 7.82 -3.23 -24.20
CA LEU A 239 8.21 -4.60 -23.89
C LEU A 239 8.28 -5.40 -25.19
N SER A 240 9.43 -6.03 -25.44
CA SER A 240 9.57 -6.98 -26.55
C SER A 240 8.87 -8.29 -26.17
N VAL A 241 7.90 -8.70 -26.98
CA VAL A 241 7.10 -9.89 -26.72
C VAL A 241 7.19 -10.89 -27.87
N ALA A 242 7.13 -12.18 -27.56
CA ALA A 242 6.99 -13.25 -28.56
C ALA A 242 5.51 -13.36 -29.03
N ALA A 243 5.29 -13.97 -30.19
CA ALA A 243 3.93 -14.20 -30.74
C ALA A 243 3.22 -15.34 -29.99
N ARG A 244 2.74 -15.06 -28.79
CA ARG A 244 2.01 -15.99 -27.93
C ARG A 244 1.13 -15.24 -26.92
N PRO A 245 0.19 -15.90 -26.22
CA PRO A 245 -0.62 -15.28 -25.17
C PRO A 245 0.25 -14.78 -24.01
N TYR A 246 -0.11 -13.60 -23.49
CA TYR A 246 0.42 -13.00 -22.26
C TYR A 246 -0.73 -12.69 -21.31
N ARG A 247 -0.46 -12.76 -20.04
CA ARG A 247 -1.29 -12.26 -18.97
C ARG A 247 -0.78 -10.89 -18.57
N LEU A 248 -1.63 -9.87 -18.60
CA LEU A 248 -1.27 -8.53 -18.13
C LEU A 248 -1.98 -8.27 -16.80
N ARG A 249 -1.23 -7.91 -15.76
CA ARG A 249 -1.77 -7.49 -14.48
C ARG A 249 -1.76 -5.97 -14.44
N LEU A 250 -2.91 -5.37 -14.71
CA LEU A 250 -3.06 -3.93 -14.85
C LEU A 250 -3.46 -3.31 -13.51
N LEU A 251 -2.59 -2.49 -12.93
CA LEU A 251 -2.91 -1.68 -11.76
C LEU A 251 -3.07 -0.22 -12.18
N ASN A 252 -4.23 0.38 -11.90
CA ASN A 252 -4.37 1.82 -11.90
C ASN A 252 -3.77 2.38 -10.60
N GLY A 253 -2.51 2.80 -10.65
CA GLY A 253 -1.77 3.39 -9.55
C GLY A 253 -1.80 4.92 -9.52
N SER A 254 -2.72 5.55 -10.26
CA SER A 254 -2.93 7.00 -10.26
C SER A 254 -3.75 7.45 -9.06
N ASN A 255 -3.58 8.70 -8.65
CA ASN A 255 -4.30 9.26 -7.51
C ASN A 255 -5.82 9.41 -7.74
N ALA A 256 -6.22 9.81 -8.98
CA ALA A 256 -7.63 10.10 -9.28
C ALA A 256 -8.06 9.79 -10.71
N ARG A 257 -7.13 9.46 -11.60
CA ARG A 257 -7.44 9.27 -13.02
C ARG A 257 -8.12 7.94 -13.29
N LEU A 258 -9.10 7.94 -14.16
CA LEU A 258 -9.72 6.75 -14.76
C LEU A 258 -9.07 6.48 -16.12
N TYR A 259 -8.89 5.22 -16.47
CA TYR A 259 -8.33 4.79 -17.75
C TYR A 259 -9.32 3.92 -18.53
N ALA A 260 -9.46 4.21 -19.81
CA ALA A 260 -10.09 3.33 -20.79
C ALA A 260 -8.98 2.76 -21.68
N LEU A 261 -8.69 1.49 -21.54
CA LEU A 261 -7.60 0.82 -22.25
C LEU A 261 -8.12 0.08 -23.49
N ARG A 262 -7.38 0.16 -24.60
CA ARG A 262 -7.65 -0.59 -25.83
C ARG A 262 -6.35 -0.93 -26.54
N LEU A 263 -6.36 -1.97 -27.35
CA LEU A 263 -5.27 -2.23 -28.29
C LEU A 263 -5.35 -1.29 -29.49
N SER A 264 -4.21 -0.91 -30.04
CA SER A 264 -4.14 0.02 -31.20
C SER A 264 -4.72 -0.60 -32.48
N ASP A 265 -4.72 -1.92 -32.60
CA ASP A 265 -5.31 -2.69 -33.70
C ASP A 265 -6.79 -3.07 -33.45
N GLU A 266 -7.39 -2.49 -32.40
CA GLU A 266 -8.80 -2.67 -32.01
C GLU A 266 -9.20 -4.13 -31.68
N LYS A 267 -8.23 -5.04 -31.54
CA LYS A 267 -8.53 -6.37 -31.06
C LYS A 267 -9.03 -6.34 -29.62
N PRO A 268 -9.94 -7.25 -29.24
CA PRO A 268 -10.46 -7.30 -27.88
C PRO A 268 -9.38 -7.72 -26.88
N LEU A 269 -9.43 -7.13 -25.68
CA LEU A 269 -8.75 -7.62 -24.49
C LEU A 269 -9.71 -8.56 -23.75
N SER A 270 -9.27 -9.78 -23.47
CA SER A 270 -10.05 -10.68 -22.62
C SER A 270 -9.79 -10.34 -21.15
N VAL A 271 -10.81 -9.87 -20.44
CA VAL A 271 -10.73 -9.63 -19.00
C VAL A 271 -10.93 -10.96 -18.29
N ILE A 272 -9.90 -11.43 -17.58
CA ILE A 272 -9.87 -12.73 -16.89
C ILE A 272 -9.92 -12.60 -15.37
N GLY A 273 -9.83 -11.39 -14.86
CA GLY A 273 -9.90 -11.08 -13.44
C GLY A 273 -10.12 -9.59 -13.21
N THR A 274 -10.59 -9.27 -12.02
CA THR A 274 -10.75 -7.90 -11.51
C THR A 274 -10.23 -7.85 -10.07
N ASP A 275 -10.49 -6.75 -9.36
CA ASP A 275 -10.21 -6.65 -7.94
C ASP A 275 -10.85 -7.82 -7.19
N GLY A 276 -10.04 -8.55 -6.43
CA GLY A 276 -10.49 -9.68 -5.64
C GLY A 276 -10.44 -11.04 -6.32
N GLY A 277 -9.96 -11.14 -7.57
CA GLY A 277 -9.59 -12.42 -8.14
C GLY A 277 -10.07 -12.72 -9.57
N PRO A 278 -9.87 -13.96 -10.03
CA PRO A 278 -10.34 -14.42 -11.33
C PRO A 278 -11.87 -14.34 -11.45
N LEU A 279 -12.32 -14.00 -12.66
CA LEU A 279 -13.72 -14.11 -13.04
C LEU A 279 -14.09 -15.58 -13.30
N ASP A 280 -15.36 -15.89 -13.21
CA ASP A 280 -15.85 -17.17 -13.70
C ASP A 280 -15.47 -17.32 -15.18
N PRO A 281 -15.18 -18.55 -15.66
CA PRO A 281 -14.85 -18.77 -17.07
C PRO A 281 -15.88 -18.12 -17.97
N PRO A 282 -15.44 -17.44 -19.04
CA PRO A 282 -16.34 -16.80 -19.99
C PRO A 282 -17.17 -17.82 -20.76
#